data_e19e2389c1fa40f1522e2ca14611c2b3
#
_entry.id   e19e2389c1fa40f1522e2ca14611c2b3
#
_cell.length_a   1.000
_cell.length_b   1.000
_cell.length_c   1.000
_cell.angle_alpha   90.00
_cell.angle_beta   90.00
_cell.angle_gamma   90.00
#
_symmetry.space_group_name_H-M   'P 1'
#
loop_
_entity.id
_entity.type
_entity.pdbx_description
1 polymer ?
#
loop_
_entity_poly.entity_id
_entity_poly.type
_entity_poly.pdbx_seq_one_letter_code
_entity_poly.pdbx_strand_id
1 'polypeptide(L)'
;QTCALPIFLSTNNYSSNYGLGTLQNPTPFDAFVQTPDGTRISELPSPSPELGRALTNYLVWSGPKGIAANNGVAPKLYSPSKYESGSSISHLDEATFGKTGADSVMTPNLDAGEVFKDPGPIALAMMEDMRAKPPAGVAKVLPLAPTNARALIGDKSAIITFDAPINARAAQVTGYVIKNIITGEETNVESSPATVPNLKNGSTYGFTVAAKNSLGLSEFATTNTVTPAKAWSESVIDRNSDAKALATTVFKKNPAIAYVDSQKQILKIALWNGRTWNKTIIEDGEKVGSALSVCTDTKRIHIFYTDTVKRDLFHATFDGKKVVVETIDGDGPVVQSYKDLDRIRTASNVSVSNACVITKEGIQVFYRDESQGILLGAIKSPGAEWEYELVDGDRKTDGRTEGDVGFHLKAINTGGKTYLIYDSVTSVNTKRDAISGEIRLAIRKKADFSAWEYQTLDSPRENVAVAGYDVDITKSGKQILATWMTAPTTSIPNPDYIRWQVLGGEIIASTLSKFGNPNAYLALNENLLLVNCELRLCVMDTKLAKGKLVSSWQSTDPIMSDWIQWKRNRYAVAGINGRLVALK
;
A
#
# COMPACT_ATOMS: atom_id res chain seq x y z
N GLN A 1 12.93 34.90 19.58
CA GLN A 1 11.59 34.45 19.22
C GLN A 1 11.22 35.13 17.91
N THR A 2 11.30 34.42 16.82
CA THR A 2 10.88 34.90 15.50
C THR A 2 9.36 35.01 15.46
N CYS A 3 8.82 36.20 15.30
CA CYS A 3 7.41 36.43 14.99
C CYS A 3 7.16 36.08 13.52
N ALA A 4 7.11 34.80 13.20
CA ALA A 4 6.67 34.38 11.87
C ALA A 4 5.16 34.53 11.75
N LEU A 5 4.70 35.09 10.64
CA LEU A 5 3.30 35.06 10.25
C LEU A 5 2.88 33.59 10.01
N PRO A 6 1.66 33.17 10.39
CA PRO A 6 1.27 31.77 10.35
C PRO A 6 1.16 31.27 8.90
N ILE A 7 2.24 30.65 8.44
CA ILE A 7 2.31 29.94 7.16
C ILE A 7 2.60 28.48 7.43
N PHE A 8 1.81 27.59 6.85
CA PHE A 8 2.09 26.16 6.82
C PHE A 8 2.48 25.75 5.41
N LEU A 9 3.78 25.70 5.12
CA LEU A 9 4.32 25.06 3.94
C LEU A 9 4.74 23.64 4.30
N SER A 10 4.12 22.64 3.71
CA SER A 10 4.65 21.30 3.76
C SER A 10 5.72 21.13 2.69
N THR A 11 6.97 21.22 3.07
CA THR A 11 8.09 20.90 2.19
C THR A 11 8.39 19.41 2.28
N ASN A 12 8.07 18.66 1.23
CA ASN A 12 8.70 17.37 1.02
C ASN A 12 10.10 17.58 0.46
N ASN A 13 11.12 17.31 1.25
CA ASN A 13 12.55 17.54 0.95
C ASN A 13 13.12 16.69 -0.20
N TYR A 14 12.31 15.98 -0.97
CA TYR A 14 12.79 15.04 -1.98
C TYR A 14 12.41 15.36 -3.43
N SER A 15 11.70 16.43 -3.66
CA SER A 15 11.38 16.86 -5.02
C SER A 15 11.38 18.38 -5.14
N SER A 16 11.63 18.90 -6.33
CA SER A 16 11.46 20.31 -6.69
C SER A 16 10.02 20.81 -6.55
N ASN A 17 9.15 20.07 -5.90
CA ASN A 17 7.74 20.39 -5.73
C ASN A 17 7.50 20.97 -4.33
N TYR A 18 7.02 22.19 -4.28
CA TYR A 18 6.60 22.87 -3.06
C TYR A 18 5.07 22.84 -2.95
N GLY A 19 4.54 22.69 -1.74
CA GLY A 19 3.10 22.70 -1.48
C GLY A 19 2.71 23.79 -0.49
N LEU A 20 1.50 24.32 -0.60
CA LEU A 20 0.90 25.28 0.31
C LEU A 20 -0.04 24.58 1.30
N GLY A 21 0.17 24.85 2.58
CA GLY A 21 -0.71 24.35 3.65
C GLY A 21 -0.61 22.85 3.94
N THR A 22 -1.38 22.39 4.91
CA THR A 22 -1.64 20.98 5.12
C THR A 22 -2.87 20.58 4.32
N LEU A 23 -2.78 19.58 3.45
CA LEU A 23 -3.92 19.05 2.70
C LEU A 23 -4.56 20.02 1.70
N GLN A 24 -3.77 20.67 0.85
CA GLN A 24 -4.27 21.43 -0.32
C GLN A 24 -5.12 22.68 0.00
N ASN A 25 -5.18 23.12 1.24
CA ASN A 25 -5.88 24.33 1.63
C ASN A 25 -4.87 25.45 1.90
N PRO A 26 -4.80 26.50 1.07
CA PRO A 26 -3.98 27.66 1.36
C PRO A 26 -4.42 28.34 2.66
N THR A 27 -3.44 28.87 3.40
CA THR A 27 -3.76 29.65 4.61
C THR A 27 -4.37 31.01 4.26
N PRO A 28 -5.01 31.72 5.21
CA PRO A 28 -5.44 33.09 4.97
C PRO A 28 -4.32 34.01 4.47
N PHE A 29 -3.07 33.77 4.86
CA PHE A 29 -1.91 34.50 4.39
C PHE A 29 -1.63 34.24 2.90
N ASP A 30 -1.63 32.98 2.47
CA ASP A 30 -1.33 32.60 1.09
C ASP A 30 -2.28 33.23 0.07
N ALA A 31 -3.52 33.55 0.49
CA ALA A 31 -4.52 34.19 -0.35
C ALA A 31 -4.15 35.62 -0.76
N PHE A 32 -3.22 36.26 -0.05
CA PHE A 32 -2.75 37.61 -0.33
C PHE A 32 -1.37 37.65 -0.98
N VAL A 33 -0.68 36.52 -1.08
CA VAL A 33 0.64 36.46 -1.71
C VAL A 33 0.52 36.29 -3.22
N GLN A 34 1.22 37.13 -3.98
CA GLN A 34 1.22 37.06 -5.43
C GLN A 34 2.59 37.35 -6.02
N THR A 35 2.80 36.93 -7.26
CA THR A 35 3.91 37.33 -8.11
C THR A 35 3.69 38.76 -8.64
N PRO A 36 4.70 39.45 -9.17
CA PRO A 36 4.56 40.81 -9.66
C PRO A 36 3.56 40.98 -10.82
N ASP A 37 3.31 39.93 -11.58
CA ASP A 37 2.30 39.92 -12.67
C ASP A 37 0.86 39.74 -12.16
N GLY A 38 0.67 39.60 -10.82
CA GLY A 38 -0.62 39.47 -10.21
C GLY A 38 -1.10 38.02 -10.03
N THR A 39 -0.33 37.03 -10.45
CA THR A 39 -0.66 35.61 -10.22
C THR A 39 -0.56 35.27 -8.74
N ARG A 40 -1.62 34.78 -8.13
CA ARG A 40 -1.61 34.38 -6.71
C ARG A 40 -0.97 33.02 -6.55
N ILE A 41 -0.16 32.84 -5.52
CA ILE A 41 0.44 31.53 -5.22
C ILE A 41 -0.61 30.47 -4.90
N SER A 42 -1.77 30.87 -4.38
CA SER A 42 -2.91 29.98 -4.11
C SER A 42 -3.65 29.50 -5.38
N GLU A 43 -3.36 30.09 -6.55
CA GLU A 43 -3.92 29.69 -7.84
C GLU A 43 -3.00 28.73 -8.60
N LEU A 44 -1.76 28.57 -8.13
CA LEU A 44 -0.80 27.64 -8.71
C LEU A 44 -1.04 26.22 -8.25
N PRO A 45 -0.76 25.20 -9.09
CA PRO A 45 -0.85 23.81 -8.66
C PRO A 45 0.02 23.55 -7.43
N SER A 46 -0.52 22.85 -6.42
CA SER A 46 0.19 22.56 -5.17
C SER A 46 0.04 21.07 -4.78
N PRO A 47 1.15 20.32 -4.65
CA PRO A 47 2.52 20.75 -4.93
C PRO A 47 2.83 20.81 -6.44
N SER A 48 3.70 21.75 -6.85
CA SER A 48 4.14 21.84 -8.25
C SER A 48 5.49 22.54 -8.42
N PRO A 49 6.20 22.30 -9.54
CA PRO A 49 7.39 23.06 -9.91
C PRO A 49 7.10 24.56 -10.17
N GLU A 50 5.89 24.90 -10.63
CA GLU A 50 5.43 26.26 -10.87
C GLU A 50 5.36 27.04 -9.55
N LEU A 51 4.74 26.43 -8.54
CA LEU A 51 4.70 27.00 -7.20
C LEU A 51 6.13 27.15 -6.63
N GLY A 52 6.98 26.14 -6.79
CA GLY A 52 8.38 26.21 -6.36
C GLY A 52 9.13 27.39 -6.97
N ARG A 53 8.96 27.64 -8.28
CA ARG A 53 9.54 28.81 -8.96
C ARG A 53 8.98 30.13 -8.43
N ALA A 54 7.69 30.21 -8.14
CA ALA A 54 7.08 31.39 -7.55
C ALA A 54 7.63 31.68 -6.16
N LEU A 55 7.76 30.64 -5.31
CA LEU A 55 8.25 30.77 -3.93
C LEU A 55 9.72 31.17 -3.80
N THR A 56 10.51 30.99 -4.86
CA THR A 56 11.95 31.32 -4.92
C THR A 56 12.27 32.50 -5.84
N ASN A 57 11.26 33.27 -6.17
CA ASN A 57 11.39 34.47 -7.01
C ASN A 57 10.81 35.69 -6.28
N TYR A 58 10.43 36.72 -6.99
CA TYR A 58 9.88 37.93 -6.41
C TYR A 58 8.42 37.73 -5.98
N LEU A 59 8.12 37.87 -4.69
CA LEU A 59 6.76 37.83 -4.17
C LEU A 59 6.38 39.13 -3.46
N VAL A 60 5.08 39.49 -3.54
CA VAL A 60 4.53 40.68 -2.91
C VAL A 60 3.22 40.36 -2.17
N TRP A 61 2.89 41.19 -1.19
CA TRP A 61 1.60 41.21 -0.52
C TRP A 61 0.58 42.00 -1.28
N SER A 62 -0.60 41.44 -1.55
CA SER A 62 -1.67 42.08 -2.31
C SER A 62 -2.84 42.64 -1.46
N GLY A 63 -2.76 42.57 -0.17
CA GLY A 63 -3.77 43.08 0.74
C GLY A 63 -3.81 44.62 0.77
N PRO A 64 -5.00 45.24 0.71
CA PRO A 64 -5.11 46.69 0.54
C PRO A 64 -4.58 47.48 1.74
N LYS A 65 -4.70 46.97 2.96
CA LYS A 65 -4.15 47.64 4.15
C LYS A 65 -2.64 47.58 4.20
N GLY A 66 -2.03 46.40 3.88
CA GLY A 66 -0.60 46.27 3.75
C GLY A 66 -0.01 47.17 2.68
N ILE A 67 -0.67 47.31 1.52
CA ILE A 67 -0.30 48.24 0.45
C ILE A 67 -0.39 49.69 0.94
N ALA A 68 -1.46 50.06 1.61
CA ALA A 68 -1.62 51.42 2.16
C ALA A 68 -0.54 51.74 3.22
N ALA A 69 -0.23 50.82 4.09
CA ALA A 69 0.83 50.96 5.11
C ALA A 69 2.23 51.09 4.49
N ASN A 70 2.43 50.53 3.28
CA ASN A 70 3.67 50.67 2.49
C ASN A 70 3.56 51.78 1.41
N ASN A 71 2.91 52.88 1.73
CA ASN A 71 2.80 54.04 0.86
C ASN A 71 2.21 53.77 -0.54
N GLY A 72 1.27 52.83 -0.63
CA GLY A 72 0.60 52.44 -1.87
C GLY A 72 1.38 51.45 -2.74
N VAL A 73 2.52 50.94 -2.27
CA VAL A 73 3.32 49.93 -2.96
C VAL A 73 3.10 48.59 -2.30
N ALA A 74 2.90 47.53 -3.06
CA ALA A 74 2.76 46.17 -2.53
C ALA A 74 4.03 45.76 -1.77
N PRO A 75 3.93 45.44 -0.47
CA PRO A 75 5.07 45.04 0.32
C PRO A 75 5.76 43.81 -0.24
N LYS A 76 7.08 43.88 -0.42
CA LYS A 76 7.88 42.74 -0.88
C LYS A 76 8.06 41.73 0.23
N LEU A 77 7.86 40.44 -0.07
CA LEU A 77 8.06 39.32 0.83
C LEU A 77 9.44 38.70 0.60
N TYR A 78 10.01 38.12 1.63
CA TYR A 78 11.27 37.40 1.55
C TYR A 78 11.13 36.16 0.71
N SER A 79 11.71 36.16 -0.47
CA SER A 79 11.66 35.10 -1.46
C SER A 79 13.03 34.90 -2.13
N PRO A 80 14.02 34.36 -1.38
CA PRO A 80 15.36 34.14 -1.89
C PRO A 80 15.40 33.08 -2.97
N SER A 81 16.45 33.06 -3.80
CA SER A 81 16.62 32.07 -4.89
C SER A 81 16.67 30.61 -4.44
N LYS A 82 16.91 30.38 -3.16
CA LYS A 82 16.78 29.08 -2.51
C LYS A 82 15.79 29.20 -1.37
N TYR A 83 14.78 28.33 -1.35
CA TYR A 83 13.77 28.33 -0.29
C TYR A 83 14.40 28.05 1.08
N GLU A 84 14.12 28.90 2.04
CA GLU A 84 14.57 28.81 3.44
C GLU A 84 13.38 28.52 4.34
N SER A 85 13.36 27.31 4.92
CA SER A 85 12.28 26.90 5.82
C SER A 85 12.21 27.78 7.05
N GLY A 86 11.02 28.31 7.36
CA GLY A 86 10.78 29.19 8.51
C GLY A 86 10.98 30.68 8.19
N SER A 87 11.64 31.05 7.09
CA SER A 87 11.91 32.44 6.71
C SER A 87 11.22 32.85 5.40
N SER A 88 11.36 32.05 4.35
CA SER A 88 10.77 32.37 3.05
C SER A 88 9.27 32.57 3.14
N ILE A 89 8.78 33.62 2.50
CA ILE A 89 7.37 34.03 2.37
C ILE A 89 6.80 34.61 3.67
N SER A 90 7.12 34.02 4.83
CA SER A 90 6.59 34.40 6.14
C SER A 90 7.16 35.71 6.69
N HIS A 91 8.14 36.29 6.00
CA HIS A 91 8.81 37.51 6.41
C HIS A 91 8.76 38.56 5.30
N LEU A 92 8.91 39.81 5.68
CA LEU A 92 9.18 40.90 4.77
C LEU A 92 10.59 40.78 4.17
N ASP A 93 10.81 41.34 2.98
CA ASP A 93 12.09 41.24 2.28
C ASP A 93 13.22 41.93 3.05
N GLU A 94 14.26 41.16 3.39
CA GLU A 94 15.42 41.62 4.15
C GLU A 94 16.11 42.86 3.49
N ALA A 95 16.32 42.78 2.18
CA ALA A 95 17.00 43.86 1.45
C ALA A 95 16.20 45.17 1.42
N THR A 96 14.87 45.08 1.53
CA THR A 96 13.96 46.21 1.49
C THR A 96 13.68 46.81 2.86
N PHE A 97 13.49 45.95 3.88
CA PHE A 97 12.97 46.33 5.19
C PHE A 97 13.94 46.07 6.36
N GLY A 98 15.03 45.31 6.14
CA GLY A 98 15.93 44.82 7.18
C GLY A 98 16.89 45.87 7.79
N LYS A 99 16.89 47.13 7.33
CA LYS A 99 17.81 48.17 7.86
C LYS A 99 17.05 49.16 8.70
N THR A 100 17.08 49.03 10.01
CA THR A 100 16.67 50.03 11.01
C THR A 100 15.30 50.70 10.79
N GLY A 101 14.37 50.02 10.11
CA GLY A 101 13.02 50.52 9.89
C GLY A 101 12.02 50.01 10.95
N ALA A 102 10.84 50.65 10.98
CA ALA A 102 9.76 50.20 11.89
C ALA A 102 9.30 48.75 11.65
N ASP A 103 9.53 48.22 10.43
CA ASP A 103 9.12 46.90 9.99
C ASP A 103 10.26 45.84 9.99
N SER A 104 11.48 46.22 10.44
CA SER A 104 12.65 45.33 10.38
C SER A 104 12.52 44.07 11.24
N VAL A 105 11.74 44.10 12.34
CA VAL A 105 11.46 42.90 13.15
C VAL A 105 10.80 41.76 12.36
N MET A 106 10.13 42.08 11.26
CA MET A 106 9.46 41.11 10.39
C MET A 106 10.32 40.64 9.22
N THR A 107 11.61 40.98 9.19
CA THR A 107 12.57 40.42 8.24
C THR A 107 13.27 39.18 8.84
N PRO A 108 13.88 38.30 8.02
CA PRO A 108 14.45 37.04 8.48
C PRO A 108 15.60 37.16 9.47
N ASN A 109 16.40 38.22 9.38
CA ASN A 109 17.60 38.39 10.18
C ASN A 109 17.44 39.52 11.21
N LEU A 110 18.08 39.39 12.36
CA LEU A 110 18.18 40.41 13.39
C LEU A 110 19.61 40.90 13.43
N ASP A 111 19.81 42.18 13.20
CA ASP A 111 21.13 42.78 13.31
C ASP A 111 21.47 43.17 14.78
N ALA A 112 22.77 43.22 15.08
CA ALA A 112 23.22 43.55 16.41
C ALA A 112 22.79 44.97 16.80
N GLY A 113 22.07 45.11 17.93
CA GLY A 113 21.60 46.40 18.44
C GLY A 113 20.18 46.76 18.03
N GLU A 114 19.48 45.93 17.27
CA GLU A 114 18.07 46.13 16.99
C GLU A 114 17.21 45.89 18.23
N VAL A 115 16.37 46.86 18.54
CA VAL A 115 15.43 46.82 19.68
C VAL A 115 14.02 47.08 19.14
N PHE A 116 13.16 46.10 19.29
CA PHE A 116 11.79 46.14 18.76
C PHE A 116 10.76 46.28 19.87
N LYS A 117 9.72 47.05 19.60
CA LYS A 117 8.55 47.19 20.51
C LYS A 117 7.28 46.59 19.91
N ASP A 118 7.19 46.50 18.61
CA ASP A 118 6.05 45.95 17.87
C ASP A 118 6.52 45.42 16.50
N PRO A 119 5.66 44.67 15.78
CA PRO A 119 6.02 44.04 14.50
C PRO A 119 6.10 45.03 13.31
N GLY A 120 5.79 46.31 13.53
CA GLY A 120 5.79 47.33 12.50
C GLY A 120 4.45 47.54 11.78
N PRO A 121 4.26 48.74 11.19
CA PRO A 121 2.99 49.13 10.59
C PRO A 121 2.56 48.27 9.41
N ILE A 122 3.49 47.81 8.57
CA ILE A 122 3.17 46.94 7.43
C ILE A 122 2.69 45.59 7.92
N ALA A 123 3.39 44.97 8.86
CA ALA A 123 2.99 43.63 9.39
C ALA A 123 1.64 43.68 10.11
N LEU A 124 1.39 44.72 10.90
CA LEU A 124 0.09 44.94 11.55
C LEU A 124 -1.04 45.09 10.53
N ALA A 125 -0.81 45.85 9.47
CA ALA A 125 -1.77 46.02 8.38
C ALA A 125 -2.01 44.72 7.58
N MET A 126 -0.98 43.90 7.36
CA MET A 126 -1.10 42.58 6.76
C MET A 126 -1.93 41.64 7.67
N MET A 127 -1.76 41.70 8.98
CA MET A 127 -2.58 40.92 9.93
C MET A 127 -4.05 41.36 9.90
N GLU A 128 -4.33 42.64 9.70
CA GLU A 128 -5.69 43.14 9.51
C GLU A 128 -6.30 42.72 8.17
N ASP A 129 -5.52 42.67 7.09
CA ASP A 129 -5.95 42.12 5.81
C ASP A 129 -6.39 40.66 5.95
N MET A 130 -5.64 39.84 6.68
CA MET A 130 -5.97 38.43 6.94
C MET A 130 -7.25 38.23 7.75
N ARG A 131 -7.66 39.19 8.57
CA ARG A 131 -8.91 39.18 9.32
C ARG A 131 -10.09 39.62 8.48
N ALA A 132 -9.85 40.42 7.45
CA ALA A 132 -10.87 40.83 6.50
C ALA A 132 -11.20 39.67 5.54
N LYS A 133 -12.44 39.66 5.06
CA LYS A 133 -12.76 38.84 3.89
C LYS A 133 -11.83 39.24 2.75
N PRO A 134 -11.16 38.32 2.02
CA PRO A 134 -10.39 38.70 0.84
C PRO A 134 -11.24 39.60 -0.07
N PRO A 135 -10.65 40.59 -0.71
CA PRO A 135 -11.39 41.53 -1.54
C PRO A 135 -12.31 40.81 -2.51
N ALA A 136 -13.54 41.27 -2.66
CA ALA A 136 -14.59 40.62 -3.47
C ALA A 136 -14.21 40.46 -4.97
N GLY A 137 -13.15 41.11 -5.45
CA GLY A 137 -12.60 40.89 -6.77
C GLY A 137 -11.92 39.54 -7.01
N VAL A 138 -11.63 38.80 -5.96
CA VAL A 138 -11.04 37.44 -6.05
C VAL A 138 -12.08 36.36 -6.37
N ALA A 139 -13.34 36.64 -6.11
CA ALA A 139 -14.43 35.67 -6.19
C ALA A 139 -14.97 35.38 -7.60
N LYS A 140 -14.31 35.88 -8.65
CA LYS A 140 -14.80 35.76 -10.03
C LYS A 140 -13.90 34.93 -10.94
N VAL A 141 -13.34 33.86 -10.45
CA VAL A 141 -12.61 32.87 -11.26
C VAL A 141 -13.35 31.57 -11.33
N LEU A 142 -13.32 30.93 -12.50
CA LEU A 142 -13.80 29.54 -12.62
C LEU A 142 -12.95 28.61 -11.74
N PRO A 143 -13.52 27.55 -11.20
CA PRO A 143 -12.74 26.51 -10.55
C PRO A 143 -11.75 25.89 -11.54
N LEU A 144 -10.60 25.45 -11.06
CA LEU A 144 -9.77 24.49 -11.79
C LEU A 144 -10.41 23.10 -11.73
N ALA A 145 -9.97 22.20 -12.59
CA ALA A 145 -10.45 20.81 -12.56
C ALA A 145 -10.12 20.13 -11.23
N PRO A 146 -11.00 19.28 -10.70
CA PRO A 146 -10.66 18.36 -9.61
C PRO A 146 -9.46 17.49 -9.97
N THR A 147 -8.69 17.06 -8.98
CA THR A 147 -7.54 16.18 -9.18
C THR A 147 -7.79 14.78 -8.62
N ASN A 148 -6.96 13.82 -8.98
CA ASN A 148 -7.05 12.44 -8.51
C ASN A 148 -8.45 11.80 -8.68
N ALA A 149 -9.17 12.16 -9.75
CA ALA A 149 -10.50 11.64 -10.00
C ALA A 149 -10.48 10.14 -10.30
N ARG A 150 -11.25 9.35 -9.57
CA ARG A 150 -11.31 7.88 -9.68
C ARG A 150 -12.73 7.37 -9.53
N ALA A 151 -13.04 6.30 -10.28
CA ALA A 151 -14.27 5.55 -10.13
C ALA A 151 -13.98 4.20 -9.44
N LEU A 152 -14.78 3.89 -8.43
CA LEU A 152 -14.71 2.66 -7.66
C LEU A 152 -16.00 1.85 -7.87
N ILE A 153 -15.90 0.51 -7.78
CA ILE A 153 -17.02 -0.40 -8.02
C ILE A 153 -18.03 -0.34 -6.88
N GLY A 154 -19.32 -0.20 -7.22
CA GLY A 154 -20.46 -0.40 -6.33
C GLY A 154 -21.43 -1.44 -6.87
N ASP A 155 -22.39 -1.90 -6.06
CA ASP A 155 -23.50 -2.71 -6.53
C ASP A 155 -24.53 -1.80 -7.23
N LYS A 156 -24.73 -2.03 -8.53
CA LYS A 156 -25.56 -1.17 -9.41
C LYS A 156 -25.21 0.32 -9.31
N SER A 157 -23.95 0.65 -8.97
CA SER A 157 -23.49 2.00 -8.71
C SER A 157 -21.98 2.12 -8.96
N ALA A 158 -21.49 3.35 -9.04
CA ALA A 158 -20.07 3.67 -8.94
C ALA A 158 -19.86 4.69 -7.82
N ILE A 159 -18.76 4.59 -7.08
CA ILE A 159 -18.35 5.60 -6.12
C ILE A 159 -17.24 6.39 -6.78
N ILE A 160 -17.43 7.70 -6.90
CA ILE A 160 -16.46 8.60 -7.50
C ILE A 160 -15.74 9.34 -6.40
N THR A 161 -14.42 9.22 -6.39
CA THR A 161 -13.52 9.95 -5.49
C THR A 161 -12.69 10.94 -6.28
N PHE A 162 -12.42 12.08 -5.68
CA PHE A 162 -11.58 13.13 -6.25
C PHE A 162 -11.15 14.11 -5.17
N ASP A 163 -10.07 14.81 -5.43
CA ASP A 163 -9.64 15.91 -4.59
C ASP A 163 -10.20 17.23 -5.14
N ALA A 164 -10.55 18.13 -4.22
CA ALA A 164 -11.03 19.46 -4.58
C ALA A 164 -9.98 20.20 -5.43
N PRO A 165 -10.41 21.09 -6.35
CA PRO A 165 -9.48 21.93 -7.06
C PRO A 165 -8.61 22.74 -6.10
N ILE A 166 -7.37 22.92 -6.47
CA ILE A 166 -6.39 23.69 -5.68
C ILE A 166 -6.88 25.13 -5.38
N ASN A 167 -7.66 25.71 -6.29
CA ASN A 167 -8.26 27.03 -6.10
C ASN A 167 -9.70 26.97 -5.56
N ALA A 168 -10.17 25.84 -5.01
CA ALA A 168 -11.56 25.64 -4.59
C ALA A 168 -12.08 26.75 -3.67
N ARG A 169 -11.25 27.21 -2.74
CA ARG A 169 -11.60 28.31 -1.81
C ARG A 169 -11.66 29.64 -2.53
N ALA A 170 -10.68 29.96 -3.35
CA ALA A 170 -10.62 31.22 -4.10
C ALA A 170 -11.75 31.29 -5.14
N ALA A 171 -12.03 30.19 -5.82
CA ALA A 171 -13.12 30.07 -6.79
C ALA A 171 -14.51 29.91 -6.14
N GLN A 172 -14.59 29.82 -4.81
CA GLN A 172 -15.84 29.58 -4.08
C GLN A 172 -16.64 28.41 -4.67
N VAL A 173 -16.01 27.22 -4.76
CA VAL A 173 -16.66 26.02 -5.27
C VAL A 173 -17.89 25.69 -4.42
N THR A 174 -19.05 25.53 -5.07
CA THR A 174 -20.35 25.25 -4.45
C THR A 174 -20.78 23.79 -4.61
N GLY A 175 -20.06 23.00 -5.40
CA GLY A 175 -20.35 21.60 -5.66
C GLY A 175 -19.62 21.10 -6.88
N TYR A 176 -20.01 19.90 -7.33
CA TYR A 176 -19.37 19.20 -8.46
C TYR A 176 -20.42 18.58 -9.37
N VAL A 177 -20.05 18.36 -10.61
CA VAL A 177 -20.86 17.64 -11.60
C VAL A 177 -20.09 16.41 -12.04
N ILE A 178 -20.67 15.24 -11.87
CA ILE A 178 -20.16 13.97 -12.37
C ILE A 178 -20.95 13.63 -13.64
N LYS A 179 -20.25 13.40 -14.75
CA LYS A 179 -20.87 13.03 -16.04
C LYS A 179 -20.46 11.63 -16.42
N ASN A 180 -21.42 10.78 -16.72
CA ASN A 180 -21.19 9.46 -17.29
C ASN A 180 -20.85 9.62 -18.78
N ILE A 181 -19.65 9.22 -19.19
CA ILE A 181 -19.15 9.39 -20.56
C ILE A 181 -19.96 8.56 -21.57
N ILE A 182 -20.53 7.42 -21.13
CA ILE A 182 -21.26 6.50 -21.99
C ILE A 182 -22.71 6.95 -22.22
N THR A 183 -23.41 7.36 -21.14
CA THR A 183 -24.83 7.73 -21.21
C THR A 183 -25.04 9.23 -21.37
N GLY A 184 -24.03 10.05 -21.07
CA GLY A 184 -24.14 11.52 -21.02
C GLY A 184 -24.87 12.06 -19.79
N GLU A 185 -25.36 11.18 -18.90
CA GLU A 185 -26.10 11.56 -17.69
C GLU A 185 -25.20 12.28 -16.69
N GLU A 186 -25.72 13.34 -16.09
CA GLU A 186 -25.01 14.19 -15.12
C GLU A 186 -25.62 14.04 -13.72
N THR A 187 -24.75 13.94 -12.75
CA THR A 187 -25.09 13.87 -11.31
C THR A 187 -24.44 15.03 -10.58
N ASN A 188 -25.25 15.89 -9.95
CA ASN A 188 -24.74 16.96 -9.09
C ASN A 188 -24.45 16.41 -7.70
N VAL A 189 -23.27 16.76 -7.14
CA VAL A 189 -22.82 16.30 -5.84
C VAL A 189 -22.15 17.45 -5.08
N GLU A 190 -22.15 17.39 -3.76
CA GLU A 190 -21.60 18.45 -2.91
C GLU A 190 -20.11 18.21 -2.61
N SER A 191 -19.70 16.97 -2.51
CA SER A 191 -18.35 16.59 -2.09
C SER A 191 -17.95 15.20 -2.58
N SER A 192 -16.68 14.87 -2.43
CA SER A 192 -16.10 13.54 -2.58
C SER A 192 -16.04 12.82 -1.20
N PRO A 193 -16.27 11.50 -1.13
CA PRO A 193 -16.73 10.62 -2.20
C PRO A 193 -18.21 10.78 -2.57
N ALA A 194 -18.58 10.54 -3.83
CA ALA A 194 -19.95 10.64 -4.32
C ALA A 194 -20.41 9.34 -4.99
N THR A 195 -21.67 8.95 -4.84
CA THR A 195 -22.21 7.74 -5.45
C THR A 195 -23.05 8.08 -6.68
N VAL A 196 -22.73 7.45 -7.82
CA VAL A 196 -23.57 7.45 -9.03
C VAL A 196 -24.39 6.17 -9.05
N PRO A 197 -25.69 6.22 -8.81
CA PRO A 197 -26.58 5.04 -8.72
C PRO A 197 -27.09 4.58 -10.10
N ASN A 198 -27.94 3.55 -10.09
CA ASN A 198 -28.71 3.07 -11.23
C ASN A 198 -27.87 2.51 -12.40
N LEU A 199 -26.68 2.05 -12.14
CA LEU A 199 -25.82 1.40 -13.13
C LEU A 199 -26.17 -0.09 -13.25
N LYS A 200 -25.89 -0.66 -14.42
CA LYS A 200 -26.07 -2.10 -14.65
C LYS A 200 -24.80 -2.85 -14.26
N ASN A 201 -24.91 -3.84 -13.36
CA ASN A 201 -23.79 -4.73 -13.03
C ASN A 201 -23.30 -5.47 -14.28
N GLY A 202 -21.99 -5.60 -14.42
CA GLY A 202 -21.35 -6.25 -15.57
C GLY A 202 -21.18 -5.37 -16.82
N SER A 203 -21.68 -4.13 -16.82
CA SER A 203 -21.43 -3.14 -17.88
C SER A 203 -20.34 -2.16 -17.45
N THR A 204 -19.48 -1.77 -18.39
CA THR A 204 -18.35 -0.86 -18.10
C THR A 204 -18.79 0.59 -18.29
N TYR A 205 -18.42 1.47 -17.36
CA TYR A 205 -18.69 2.91 -17.35
C TYR A 205 -17.41 3.71 -17.15
N GLY A 206 -17.38 4.92 -17.71
CA GLY A 206 -16.37 5.93 -17.44
C GLY A 206 -17.05 7.22 -16.99
N PHE A 207 -16.35 8.00 -16.18
CA PHE A 207 -16.90 9.24 -15.66
C PHE A 207 -15.90 10.38 -15.82
N THR A 208 -16.46 11.60 -15.84
CA THR A 208 -15.68 12.84 -15.69
C THR A 208 -16.26 13.65 -14.56
N VAL A 209 -15.43 14.45 -13.91
CA VAL A 209 -15.83 15.30 -12.77
C VAL A 209 -15.39 16.74 -13.02
N ALA A 210 -16.30 17.69 -12.86
CA ALA A 210 -16.02 19.11 -12.90
C ALA A 210 -16.42 19.78 -11.58
N ALA A 211 -15.68 20.76 -11.13
CA ALA A 211 -16.07 21.62 -10.02
C ALA A 211 -17.00 22.73 -10.53
N LYS A 212 -17.92 23.18 -9.67
CA LYS A 212 -18.97 24.16 -10.01
C LYS A 212 -18.91 25.34 -9.06
N ASN A 213 -19.07 26.54 -9.62
CA ASN A 213 -19.37 27.75 -8.86
C ASN A 213 -20.45 28.62 -9.57
N SER A 214 -20.66 29.85 -9.12
CA SER A 214 -21.65 30.76 -9.71
C SER A 214 -21.34 31.22 -11.13
N LEU A 215 -20.08 31.05 -11.59
CA LEU A 215 -19.65 31.40 -12.95
C LEU A 215 -19.79 30.23 -13.94
N GLY A 216 -19.86 29.00 -13.45
CA GLY A 216 -19.96 27.82 -14.29
C GLY A 216 -19.15 26.62 -13.79
N LEU A 217 -18.85 25.73 -14.73
CA LEU A 217 -18.08 24.51 -14.50
C LEU A 217 -16.61 24.73 -14.84
N SER A 218 -15.75 24.02 -14.12
CA SER A 218 -14.34 23.82 -14.51
C SER A 218 -14.21 22.93 -15.74
N GLU A 219 -12.98 22.78 -16.23
CA GLU A 219 -12.62 21.63 -17.06
C GLU A 219 -12.89 20.32 -16.32
N PHE A 220 -13.15 19.24 -17.08
CA PHE A 220 -13.47 17.93 -16.54
C PHE A 220 -12.22 17.07 -16.31
N ALA A 221 -12.06 16.56 -15.11
CA ALA A 221 -11.10 15.49 -14.81
C ALA A 221 -11.71 14.12 -15.13
N THR A 222 -10.96 13.28 -15.83
CA THR A 222 -11.42 11.93 -16.24
C THR A 222 -11.04 10.88 -15.21
N THR A 223 -11.97 9.96 -14.88
CA THR A 223 -11.71 8.82 -14.02
C THR A 223 -11.20 7.61 -14.83
N ASN A 224 -10.68 6.59 -14.13
CA ASN A 224 -10.60 5.24 -14.71
C ASN A 224 -12.01 4.70 -15.03
N THR A 225 -12.07 3.68 -15.88
CA THR A 225 -13.32 2.94 -16.12
C THR A 225 -13.64 1.99 -14.97
N VAL A 226 -14.94 1.70 -14.76
CA VAL A 226 -15.43 0.81 -13.70
C VAL A 226 -16.56 -0.08 -14.23
N THR A 227 -16.59 -1.32 -13.76
CA THR A 227 -17.66 -2.26 -14.03
C THR A 227 -18.38 -2.58 -12.72
N PRO A 228 -19.57 -1.99 -12.46
CA PRO A 228 -20.36 -2.29 -11.27
C PRO A 228 -20.59 -3.79 -11.08
N ALA A 229 -20.53 -4.26 -9.83
CA ALA A 229 -20.71 -5.67 -9.51
C ALA A 229 -21.53 -5.80 -8.23
N LYS A 230 -22.19 -6.96 -8.07
CA LYS A 230 -23.00 -7.25 -6.87
C LYS A 230 -22.13 -7.11 -5.60
N ALA A 231 -22.65 -6.45 -4.60
CA ALA A 231 -22.00 -6.38 -3.30
C ALA A 231 -21.88 -7.78 -2.67
N TRP A 232 -20.77 -8.02 -1.99
CA TRP A 232 -20.55 -9.28 -1.27
C TRP A 232 -21.34 -9.29 0.02
N SER A 233 -21.86 -10.46 0.37
CA SER A 233 -22.43 -10.71 1.68
C SER A 233 -21.32 -11.00 2.70
N GLU A 234 -21.42 -10.43 3.89
CA GLU A 234 -20.50 -10.63 5.00
C GLU A 234 -21.06 -11.66 5.99
N SER A 235 -20.19 -12.57 6.43
CA SER A 235 -20.45 -13.51 7.52
C SER A 235 -19.34 -13.39 8.57
N VAL A 236 -19.67 -12.97 9.78
CA VAL A 236 -18.69 -12.74 10.84
C VAL A 236 -18.21 -14.06 11.42
N ILE A 237 -16.90 -14.26 11.45
CA ILE A 237 -16.20 -15.41 12.03
C ILE A 237 -15.77 -15.10 13.48
N ASP A 238 -15.09 -13.98 13.68
CA ASP A 238 -14.73 -13.46 15.00
C ASP A 238 -15.04 -11.95 15.07
N ARG A 239 -15.81 -11.55 16.09
CA ARG A 239 -16.23 -10.15 16.30
C ARG A 239 -15.18 -9.30 17.01
N ASN A 240 -14.24 -9.95 17.69
CA ASN A 240 -13.34 -9.32 18.64
C ASN A 240 -11.86 -9.43 18.19
N SER A 241 -11.64 -9.69 16.92
CA SER A 241 -10.30 -9.87 16.39
C SER A 241 -10.31 -9.62 14.90
N ASP A 242 -9.53 -8.67 14.44
CA ASP A 242 -9.08 -8.67 13.06
C ASP A 242 -7.73 -9.41 12.96
N ALA A 243 -7.37 -9.81 11.75
CA ALA A 243 -6.20 -10.61 11.52
C ALA A 243 -5.06 -9.77 10.94
N LYS A 244 -3.91 -9.69 11.63
CA LYS A 244 -2.67 -9.20 11.01
C LYS A 244 -1.98 -10.26 10.14
N ALA A 245 -2.31 -11.54 10.35
CA ALA A 245 -1.93 -12.66 9.52
C ALA A 245 -3.06 -13.69 9.52
N LEU A 246 -3.31 -14.32 8.40
CA LEU A 246 -4.26 -15.43 8.32
C LEU A 246 -3.83 -16.45 7.25
N ALA A 247 -4.23 -17.70 7.47
CA ALA A 247 -4.06 -18.79 6.52
C ALA A 247 -5.26 -19.73 6.62
N THR A 248 -5.75 -20.20 5.48
CA THR A 248 -6.97 -21.00 5.40
C THR A 248 -6.68 -22.44 4.99
N THR A 249 -7.52 -23.35 5.45
CA THR A 249 -7.48 -24.76 5.06
C THR A 249 -8.84 -25.42 5.21
N VAL A 250 -8.95 -26.67 4.77
CA VAL A 250 -10.13 -27.50 4.97
C VAL A 250 -9.76 -28.74 5.76
N PHE A 251 -10.35 -28.91 6.93
CA PHE A 251 -10.12 -30.05 7.82
C PHE A 251 -11.39 -30.87 8.01
N LYS A 252 -11.34 -32.16 7.71
CA LYS A 252 -12.51 -33.09 7.79
C LYS A 252 -13.77 -32.50 7.11
N LYS A 253 -13.57 -31.91 5.93
CA LYS A 253 -14.60 -31.24 5.10
C LYS A 253 -15.15 -29.92 5.69
N ASN A 254 -14.60 -29.44 6.78
CA ASN A 254 -14.98 -28.16 7.38
C ASN A 254 -13.88 -27.11 7.16
N PRO A 255 -14.25 -25.86 6.90
CA PRO A 255 -13.27 -24.79 6.81
C PRO A 255 -12.60 -24.52 8.16
N ALA A 256 -11.32 -24.28 8.12
CA ALA A 256 -10.51 -23.87 9.25
C ALA A 256 -9.64 -22.67 8.87
N ILE A 257 -9.51 -21.70 9.76
CA ILE A 257 -8.79 -20.47 9.56
C ILE A 257 -7.88 -20.25 10.75
N ALA A 258 -6.57 -20.31 10.54
CA ALA A 258 -5.59 -19.84 11.50
C ALA A 258 -5.38 -18.34 11.30
N TYR A 259 -5.33 -17.57 12.36
CA TYR A 259 -5.15 -16.12 12.29
C TYR A 259 -4.48 -15.56 13.53
N VAL A 260 -3.71 -14.51 13.36
CA VAL A 260 -3.04 -13.78 14.43
C VAL A 260 -3.82 -12.51 14.73
N ASP A 261 -4.31 -12.39 15.96
CA ASP A 261 -5.00 -11.21 16.45
C ASP A 261 -4.08 -9.98 16.37
N SER A 262 -4.54 -8.92 15.71
CA SER A 262 -3.71 -7.73 15.43
C SER A 262 -3.30 -6.97 16.69
N GLN A 263 -4.15 -6.97 17.72
CA GLN A 263 -3.93 -6.23 18.96
C GLN A 263 -3.18 -7.04 20.01
N LYS A 264 -3.62 -8.30 20.23
CA LYS A 264 -3.07 -9.18 21.28
C LYS A 264 -1.84 -9.95 20.83
N GLN A 265 -1.63 -10.07 19.52
CA GLN A 265 -0.55 -10.85 18.91
C GLN A 265 -0.59 -12.34 19.30
N ILE A 266 -1.77 -12.87 19.56
CA ILE A 266 -2.01 -14.28 19.86
C ILE A 266 -2.48 -15.02 18.62
N LEU A 267 -2.11 -16.30 18.52
CA LEU A 267 -2.52 -17.17 17.43
C LEU A 267 -3.79 -17.92 17.81
N LYS A 268 -4.80 -17.81 16.96
CA LYS A 268 -6.07 -18.51 17.10
C LYS A 268 -6.34 -19.38 15.87
N ILE A 269 -7.17 -20.41 16.06
CA ILE A 269 -7.81 -21.12 14.96
C ILE A 269 -9.33 -21.09 15.11
N ALA A 270 -10.03 -20.72 14.04
CA ALA A 270 -11.47 -20.85 13.92
C ALA A 270 -11.79 -22.09 13.07
N LEU A 271 -12.47 -23.07 13.64
CA LEU A 271 -12.91 -24.29 12.97
C LEU A 271 -14.44 -24.33 12.90
N TRP A 272 -15.00 -24.49 11.71
CA TRP A 272 -16.43 -24.66 11.53
C TRP A 272 -16.90 -26.04 12.01
N ASN A 273 -17.90 -26.11 12.86
CA ASN A 273 -18.44 -27.37 13.40
C ASN A 273 -19.73 -27.84 12.71
N GLY A 274 -20.11 -27.21 11.60
CA GLY A 274 -21.39 -27.43 10.90
C GLY A 274 -22.46 -26.39 11.24
N ARG A 275 -22.33 -25.67 12.36
CA ARG A 275 -23.31 -24.69 12.84
C ARG A 275 -22.68 -23.33 13.20
N THR A 276 -21.54 -23.35 13.89
CA THR A 276 -20.85 -22.16 14.40
C THR A 276 -19.34 -22.31 14.20
N TRP A 277 -18.64 -21.19 14.30
CA TRP A 277 -17.17 -21.14 14.34
C TRP A 277 -16.70 -21.35 15.78
N ASN A 278 -16.04 -22.48 16.04
CA ASN A 278 -15.35 -22.72 17.28
C ASN A 278 -13.95 -22.13 17.21
N LYS A 279 -13.62 -21.26 18.16
CA LYS A 279 -12.32 -20.59 18.23
C LYS A 279 -11.49 -21.21 19.35
N THR A 280 -10.26 -21.57 19.04
CA THR A 280 -9.29 -22.13 19.97
C THR A 280 -8.02 -21.28 19.91
N ILE A 281 -7.47 -20.93 21.06
CA ILE A 281 -6.15 -20.31 21.17
C ILE A 281 -5.11 -21.39 20.94
N ILE A 282 -4.18 -21.13 20.03
CA ILE A 282 -3.05 -22.01 19.71
C ILE A 282 -1.81 -21.54 20.46
N GLU A 283 -1.59 -20.23 20.53
CA GLU A 283 -0.46 -19.61 21.21
C GLU A 283 -0.86 -18.26 21.80
N ASP A 284 -0.57 -18.02 23.07
CA ASP A 284 -0.86 -16.78 23.80
C ASP A 284 0.30 -16.31 24.71
N GLY A 285 1.35 -17.11 24.83
CA GLY A 285 2.54 -16.78 25.63
C GLY A 285 3.62 -16.01 24.88
N GLU A 286 3.64 -16.14 23.55
CA GLU A 286 4.63 -15.49 22.68
C GLU A 286 3.95 -14.46 21.78
N LYS A 287 4.71 -13.43 21.37
CA LYS A 287 4.21 -12.40 20.42
C LYS A 287 4.28 -12.94 19.00
N VAL A 288 3.23 -13.56 18.55
CA VAL A 288 3.18 -14.19 17.23
C VAL A 288 3.32 -13.17 16.10
N GLY A 289 4.21 -13.47 15.16
CA GLY A 289 4.51 -12.67 13.97
C GLY A 289 3.47 -12.78 12.86
N SER A 290 3.80 -12.28 11.70
CA SER A 290 2.94 -12.33 10.49
C SER A 290 3.22 -13.52 9.59
N ALA A 291 4.34 -14.24 9.79
CA ALA A 291 4.67 -15.44 9.02
C ALA A 291 3.85 -16.62 9.51
N LEU A 292 2.81 -16.97 8.77
CA LEU A 292 1.83 -18.00 9.13
C LEU A 292 1.50 -18.85 7.91
N SER A 293 1.62 -20.17 8.03
CA SER A 293 1.09 -21.10 7.04
C SER A 293 0.34 -22.25 7.69
N VAL A 294 -0.58 -22.86 6.95
CA VAL A 294 -1.41 -23.97 7.43
C VAL A 294 -1.58 -25.03 6.36
N CYS A 295 -1.43 -26.26 6.74
CA CYS A 295 -1.72 -27.43 5.92
C CYS A 295 -2.38 -28.53 6.75
N THR A 296 -3.02 -29.52 6.13
CA THR A 296 -3.77 -30.55 6.84
C THR A 296 -3.49 -31.92 6.31
N ASP A 297 -3.34 -32.87 7.22
CA ASP A 297 -3.48 -34.27 6.92
C ASP A 297 -4.90 -34.77 7.30
N THR A 298 -5.14 -36.07 7.28
CA THR A 298 -6.44 -36.64 7.62
C THR A 298 -6.78 -36.55 9.11
N LYS A 299 -5.78 -36.35 9.97
CA LYS A 299 -5.88 -36.42 11.43
C LYS A 299 -5.77 -35.05 12.10
N ARG A 300 -4.95 -34.15 11.56
CA ARG A 300 -4.54 -32.89 12.21
C ARG A 300 -4.47 -31.74 11.22
N ILE A 301 -4.62 -30.55 11.77
CA ILE A 301 -4.20 -29.30 11.16
C ILE A 301 -2.79 -29.01 11.67
N HIS A 302 -1.89 -28.70 10.75
CA HIS A 302 -0.53 -28.30 11.02
C HIS A 302 -0.43 -26.79 10.77
N ILE A 303 0.03 -26.06 11.77
CA ILE A 303 0.14 -24.60 11.77
C ILE A 303 1.59 -24.26 12.01
N PHE A 304 2.22 -23.59 11.07
CA PHE A 304 3.58 -23.06 11.21
C PHE A 304 3.49 -21.56 11.43
N TYR A 305 4.09 -21.08 12.49
CA TYR A 305 4.06 -19.68 12.89
C TYR A 305 5.39 -19.29 13.52
N THR A 306 5.60 -17.98 13.63
CA THR A 306 6.84 -17.42 14.16
C THR A 306 6.52 -16.44 15.27
N ASP A 307 7.45 -16.25 16.22
CA ASP A 307 7.37 -15.17 17.18
C ASP A 307 8.26 -13.98 16.76
N THR A 308 7.95 -12.81 17.29
CA THR A 308 8.67 -11.56 16.96
C THR A 308 9.81 -11.23 17.91
N VAL A 309 9.96 -11.97 19.00
CA VAL A 309 10.97 -11.72 20.05
C VAL A 309 12.14 -12.68 19.90
N LYS A 310 11.87 -14.00 19.98
CA LYS A 310 12.90 -15.04 19.80
C LYS A 310 13.24 -15.27 18.34
N ARG A 311 12.30 -14.89 17.44
CA ARG A 311 12.45 -15.04 15.98
C ARG A 311 12.55 -16.51 15.53
N ASP A 312 11.92 -17.38 16.31
CA ASP A 312 11.87 -18.83 16.09
C ASP A 312 10.69 -19.21 15.19
N LEU A 313 10.81 -20.36 14.53
CA LEU A 313 9.75 -21.03 13.80
C LEU A 313 9.18 -22.16 14.65
N PHE A 314 7.88 -22.13 14.88
CA PHE A 314 7.13 -23.13 15.64
C PHE A 314 6.19 -23.94 14.74
N HIS A 315 5.94 -25.16 15.14
CA HIS A 315 4.94 -26.05 14.58
C HIS A 315 3.91 -26.42 15.64
N ALA A 316 2.67 -25.98 15.44
CA ALA A 316 1.55 -26.44 16.23
C ALA A 316 0.72 -27.47 15.46
N THR A 317 0.29 -28.53 16.14
CA THR A 317 -0.68 -29.48 15.62
C THR A 317 -2.00 -29.37 16.37
N PHE A 318 -3.12 -29.40 15.63
CA PHE A 318 -4.46 -29.34 16.21
C PHE A 318 -5.36 -30.42 15.59
N ASP A 319 -5.91 -31.32 16.40
CA ASP A 319 -6.79 -32.41 15.96
C ASP A 319 -8.30 -32.09 16.04
N GLY A 320 -8.62 -30.83 16.39
CA GLY A 320 -9.96 -30.35 16.70
C GLY A 320 -10.26 -30.21 18.18
N LYS A 321 -9.34 -30.69 19.06
CA LYS A 321 -9.48 -30.64 20.53
C LYS A 321 -8.18 -30.27 21.23
N LYS A 322 -7.09 -30.95 20.88
CA LYS A 322 -5.78 -30.79 21.53
C LYS A 322 -4.80 -30.07 20.65
N VAL A 323 -4.06 -29.13 21.24
CA VAL A 323 -2.91 -28.45 20.65
C VAL A 323 -1.63 -29.07 21.19
N VAL A 324 -0.66 -29.28 20.32
CA VAL A 324 0.72 -29.66 20.68
C VAL A 324 1.65 -28.79 19.89
N VAL A 325 2.64 -28.17 20.52
CA VAL A 325 3.60 -27.25 19.94
C VAL A 325 5.01 -27.80 20.07
N GLU A 326 5.81 -27.65 19.02
CA GLU A 326 7.25 -27.94 19.00
C GLU A 326 7.98 -26.81 18.26
N THR A 327 9.25 -26.54 18.61
CA THR A 327 10.13 -25.61 17.90
C THR A 327 10.78 -26.32 16.73
N ILE A 328 10.80 -25.69 15.57
CA ILE A 328 11.45 -26.21 14.37
C ILE A 328 12.88 -25.68 14.24
N ASP A 329 13.04 -24.36 14.31
CA ASP A 329 14.33 -23.68 14.11
C ASP A 329 14.30 -22.27 14.73
N GLY A 330 15.47 -21.66 14.95
CA GLY A 330 15.60 -20.30 15.47
C GLY A 330 16.81 -20.08 16.35
N ASP A 331 16.63 -19.26 17.42
CA ASP A 331 17.67 -18.94 18.41
C ASP A 331 17.92 -20.05 19.45
N GLY A 332 17.06 -21.06 19.51
CA GLY A 332 17.17 -22.22 20.40
C GLY A 332 18.31 -23.18 20.05
N PRO A 333 18.29 -24.43 20.54
CA PRO A 333 19.29 -25.41 20.17
C PRO A 333 19.27 -25.59 18.65
N VAL A 334 20.35 -25.12 18.03
CA VAL A 334 20.52 -25.03 16.59
C VAL A 334 20.48 -26.42 15.99
N VAL A 335 19.70 -26.60 14.94
CA VAL A 335 19.80 -27.76 14.07
C VAL A 335 21.24 -27.86 13.54
N GLN A 336 21.89 -28.98 13.80
CA GLN A 336 23.32 -29.11 13.58
C GLN A 336 23.68 -29.53 12.16
N SER A 337 22.75 -30.03 11.38
CA SER A 337 23.02 -30.41 9.99
C SER A 337 21.85 -30.14 9.07
N TYR A 338 22.16 -29.50 7.98
CA TYR A 338 21.27 -29.28 6.84
C TYR A 338 21.88 -29.98 5.64
N LYS A 339 21.11 -30.81 4.98
CA LYS A 339 21.56 -31.38 3.71
C LYS A 339 21.82 -30.24 2.71
N ASP A 340 22.91 -30.35 1.97
CA ASP A 340 23.37 -29.41 0.95
C ASP A 340 23.78 -28.02 1.45
N LEU A 341 23.91 -27.80 2.75
CA LEU A 341 24.47 -26.59 3.34
C LEU A 341 25.89 -26.87 3.84
N ASP A 342 26.89 -26.25 3.20
CA ASP A 342 28.32 -26.49 3.48
C ASP A 342 28.88 -25.64 4.63
N ARG A 343 28.09 -24.75 5.21
CA ARG A 343 28.50 -23.87 6.30
C ARG A 343 27.72 -24.15 7.58
N ILE A 344 28.37 -23.90 8.71
CA ILE A 344 27.72 -24.00 10.01
C ILE A 344 26.76 -22.80 10.17
N ARG A 345 25.51 -23.07 10.51
CA ARG A 345 24.57 -22.05 10.96
C ARG A 345 24.76 -21.82 12.46
N THR A 346 24.78 -20.57 12.83
CA THR A 346 24.60 -20.13 14.22
C THR A 346 23.11 -19.80 14.44
N ALA A 347 22.71 -19.42 15.66
CA ALA A 347 21.37 -18.92 15.96
C ALA A 347 20.90 -17.91 14.91
N SER A 348 19.71 -18.14 14.36
CA SER A 348 19.23 -17.45 13.17
C SER A 348 17.82 -16.91 13.34
N ASN A 349 17.56 -15.75 12.72
CA ASN A 349 16.21 -15.21 12.59
C ASN A 349 15.48 -15.95 11.46
N VAL A 350 14.45 -16.72 11.77
CA VAL A 350 13.63 -17.47 10.83
C VAL A 350 12.16 -17.01 10.83
N SER A 351 11.92 -15.77 11.25
CA SER A 351 10.57 -15.25 11.52
C SER A 351 9.89 -14.54 10.34
N VAL A 352 10.53 -14.46 9.17
CA VAL A 352 10.07 -13.61 8.06
C VAL A 352 8.96 -14.25 7.24
N SER A 353 9.14 -15.53 6.86
CA SER A 353 8.20 -16.23 5.97
C SER A 353 8.26 -17.73 6.15
N ASN A 354 7.14 -18.39 5.92
CA ASN A 354 7.08 -19.86 5.84
C ASN A 354 5.93 -20.34 4.94
N ALA A 355 6.05 -21.56 4.41
CA ALA A 355 4.99 -22.24 3.67
C ALA A 355 5.07 -23.75 3.93
N CYS A 356 3.91 -24.40 4.13
CA CYS A 356 3.88 -25.84 4.36
C CYS A 356 3.10 -26.61 3.31
N VAL A 357 3.46 -27.86 3.11
CA VAL A 357 2.73 -28.82 2.30
C VAL A 357 2.68 -30.20 2.96
N ILE A 358 1.63 -30.94 2.68
CA ILE A 358 1.53 -32.36 3.00
C ILE A 358 1.82 -33.17 1.74
N THR A 359 2.66 -34.17 1.87
CA THR A 359 3.01 -35.13 0.83
C THR A 359 2.72 -36.55 1.30
N LYS A 360 2.96 -37.54 0.44
CA LYS A 360 2.84 -38.95 0.84
C LYS A 360 3.90 -39.36 1.85
N GLU A 361 5.05 -38.71 1.79
CA GLU A 361 6.23 -39.00 2.60
C GLU A 361 6.18 -38.32 3.97
N GLY A 362 5.36 -37.27 4.11
CA GLY A 362 5.22 -36.54 5.37
C GLY A 362 4.86 -35.09 5.20
N ILE A 363 5.08 -34.34 6.26
CA ILE A 363 4.89 -32.90 6.27
C ILE A 363 6.19 -32.18 5.93
N GLN A 364 6.09 -31.11 5.15
CA GLN A 364 7.21 -30.24 4.81
C GLN A 364 6.87 -28.79 5.13
N VAL A 365 7.85 -28.08 5.65
CA VAL A 365 7.81 -26.62 5.81
C VAL A 365 9.05 -26.00 5.15
N PHE A 366 8.85 -24.92 4.42
CA PHE A 366 9.89 -24.10 3.82
C PHE A 366 9.88 -22.74 4.52
N TYR A 367 11.06 -22.19 4.80
CA TYR A 367 11.19 -20.96 5.56
C TYR A 367 12.50 -20.25 5.26
N ARG A 368 12.50 -18.93 5.46
CA ARG A 368 13.67 -18.10 5.23
C ARG A 368 14.51 -17.97 6.49
N ASP A 369 15.82 -18.14 6.36
CA ASP A 369 16.81 -17.66 7.32
C ASP A 369 17.22 -16.23 6.96
N GLU A 370 16.70 -15.25 7.68
CA GLU A 370 16.97 -13.83 7.47
C GLU A 370 18.42 -13.46 7.76
N SER A 371 19.06 -14.16 8.71
CA SER A 371 20.44 -13.88 9.10
C SER A 371 21.45 -14.22 8.00
N GLN A 372 21.12 -15.17 7.15
CA GLN A 372 21.97 -15.63 6.06
C GLN A 372 21.39 -15.39 4.67
N GLY A 373 20.16 -14.96 4.55
CA GLY A 373 19.49 -14.71 3.28
C GLY A 373 19.18 -15.97 2.46
N ILE A 374 19.04 -17.13 3.10
CA ILE A 374 18.84 -18.43 2.46
C ILE A 374 17.45 -19.00 2.71
N LEU A 375 17.00 -19.86 1.81
CA LEU A 375 15.75 -20.60 1.89
C LEU A 375 16.04 -22.03 2.36
N LEU A 376 15.41 -22.40 3.45
CA LEU A 376 15.56 -23.69 4.10
C LEU A 376 14.28 -24.53 3.98
N GLY A 377 14.41 -25.83 4.14
CA GLY A 377 13.33 -26.77 4.23
C GLY A 377 13.51 -27.74 5.40
N ALA A 378 12.38 -28.11 6.04
CA ALA A 378 12.34 -29.19 7.00
C ALA A 378 11.25 -30.20 6.62
N ILE A 379 11.55 -31.49 6.76
CA ILE A 379 10.68 -32.61 6.46
C ILE A 379 10.52 -33.48 7.71
N LYS A 380 9.29 -33.89 8.01
CA LYS A 380 9.00 -34.88 9.04
C LYS A 380 8.20 -36.03 8.45
N SER A 381 8.84 -37.17 8.28
CA SER A 381 8.17 -38.41 7.91
C SER A 381 7.36 -38.98 9.08
N PRO A 382 6.32 -39.78 8.84
CA PRO A 382 5.52 -40.37 9.92
C PRO A 382 6.37 -41.20 10.89
N GLY A 383 6.41 -40.77 12.16
CA GLY A 383 7.18 -41.43 13.21
C GLY A 383 8.67 -41.12 13.25
N ALA A 384 9.17 -40.24 12.38
CA ALA A 384 10.55 -39.77 12.36
C ALA A 384 10.71 -38.40 13.02
N GLU A 385 11.95 -38.01 13.27
CA GLU A 385 12.32 -36.66 13.65
C GLU A 385 12.38 -35.74 12.41
N TRP A 386 12.52 -34.44 12.61
CA TRP A 386 12.70 -33.46 11.55
C TRP A 386 14.08 -33.62 10.89
N GLU A 387 14.08 -33.66 9.59
CA GLU A 387 15.29 -33.59 8.75
C GLU A 387 15.29 -32.28 7.97
N TYR A 388 16.47 -31.70 7.76
CA TYR A 388 16.62 -30.33 7.26
C TYR A 388 17.46 -30.28 5.99
N GLU A 389 17.18 -29.31 5.14
CA GLU A 389 17.91 -29.08 3.88
C GLU A 389 18.05 -27.59 3.57
N LEU A 390 19.10 -27.26 2.79
CA LEU A 390 19.15 -26.01 2.05
C LEU A 390 18.34 -26.16 0.75
N VAL A 391 17.41 -25.22 0.51
CA VAL A 391 16.66 -25.16 -0.76
C VAL A 391 17.35 -24.23 -1.75
N ASP A 392 17.60 -22.97 -1.41
CA ASP A 392 18.22 -21.99 -2.32
C ASP A 392 18.94 -20.87 -1.54
N GLY A 393 19.75 -20.04 -2.25
CA GLY A 393 20.39 -18.84 -1.71
C GLY A 393 21.88 -19.00 -1.37
N ASP A 394 22.51 -20.15 -1.66
CA ASP A 394 23.90 -20.44 -1.29
C ASP A 394 24.86 -20.59 -2.47
N ARG A 395 24.37 -20.99 -3.64
CA ARG A 395 25.19 -21.27 -4.82
C ARG A 395 24.49 -20.95 -6.14
N LYS A 396 25.27 -20.59 -7.15
CA LYS A 396 24.82 -20.46 -8.54
C LYS A 396 25.01 -21.72 -9.38
N THR A 397 25.78 -22.70 -8.87
CA THR A 397 26.02 -23.98 -9.54
C THR A 397 24.84 -24.90 -9.33
N ASP A 398 24.26 -25.63 -10.04
CA ASP A 398 23.06 -26.50 -9.90
C ASP A 398 21.69 -25.79 -10.01
N GLY A 399 21.68 -24.54 -10.45
CA GLY A 399 20.47 -23.75 -10.63
C GLY A 399 20.05 -22.94 -9.40
N ARG A 400 20.71 -23.09 -8.25
CA ARG A 400 20.55 -22.22 -7.08
C ARG A 400 21.11 -20.83 -7.33
N THR A 401 20.60 -19.83 -6.62
CA THR A 401 21.10 -18.45 -6.66
C THR A 401 21.97 -18.13 -5.46
N GLU A 402 22.86 -17.16 -5.58
CA GLU A 402 23.53 -16.50 -4.45
C GLU A 402 22.74 -15.31 -3.92
N GLY A 403 21.60 -15.00 -4.53
CA GLY A 403 20.73 -13.90 -4.12
C GLY A 403 20.10 -14.14 -2.74
N ASP A 404 19.60 -13.09 -2.18
CA ASP A 404 18.86 -13.07 -0.92
C ASP A 404 17.42 -13.54 -1.19
N VAL A 405 17.00 -14.70 -0.68
CA VAL A 405 15.81 -15.43 -1.15
C VAL A 405 14.73 -15.62 -0.09
N GLY A 406 13.48 -15.72 -0.54
CA GLY A 406 12.36 -16.22 0.26
C GLY A 406 11.75 -15.22 1.23
N PHE A 407 11.76 -13.93 0.94
CA PHE A 407 10.99 -12.94 1.72
C PHE A 407 9.49 -13.23 1.64
N HIS A 408 9.03 -13.68 0.46
CA HIS A 408 7.69 -14.20 0.21
C HIS A 408 7.81 -15.56 -0.43
N LEU A 409 7.05 -16.51 0.07
CA LEU A 409 7.06 -17.86 -0.48
C LEU A 409 5.70 -18.54 -0.32
N LYS A 410 5.38 -19.41 -1.27
CA LYS A 410 4.20 -20.28 -1.25
C LYS A 410 4.56 -21.64 -1.84
N ALA A 411 3.90 -22.67 -1.33
CA ALA A 411 4.14 -24.05 -1.76
C ALA A 411 2.83 -24.79 -2.01
N ILE A 412 2.84 -25.64 -3.05
CA ILE A 412 1.77 -26.60 -3.30
C ILE A 412 2.37 -27.99 -3.60
N ASN A 413 1.67 -29.04 -3.20
CA ASN A 413 1.94 -30.39 -3.66
C ASN A 413 0.81 -30.87 -4.56
N THR A 414 1.12 -31.21 -5.80
CA THR A 414 0.15 -31.70 -6.76
C THR A 414 0.78 -32.62 -7.80
N GLY A 415 0.07 -33.66 -8.19
CA GLY A 415 0.60 -34.66 -9.12
C GLY A 415 1.85 -35.39 -8.61
N GLY A 416 2.04 -35.49 -7.30
CA GLY A 416 3.21 -36.09 -6.65
C GLY A 416 4.47 -35.20 -6.70
N LYS A 417 4.34 -33.93 -7.10
CA LYS A 417 5.42 -32.97 -7.12
C LYS A 417 5.16 -31.84 -6.15
N THR A 418 6.20 -31.35 -5.50
CA THR A 418 6.19 -30.11 -4.72
C THR A 418 6.70 -28.98 -5.60
N TYR A 419 5.94 -27.89 -5.62
CA TYR A 419 6.26 -26.62 -6.28
C TYR A 419 6.38 -25.56 -5.21
N LEU A 420 7.50 -24.86 -5.20
CA LEU A 420 7.79 -23.79 -4.26
C LEU A 420 8.13 -22.54 -5.06
N ILE A 421 7.26 -21.52 -4.97
CA ILE A 421 7.50 -20.21 -5.56
C ILE A 421 8.02 -19.25 -4.49
N TYR A 422 8.99 -18.44 -4.83
CA TYR A 422 9.61 -17.46 -3.92
C TYR A 422 10.29 -16.35 -4.70
N ASP A 423 10.56 -15.26 -4.00
CA ASP A 423 11.33 -14.13 -4.51
C ASP A 423 12.82 -14.24 -4.18
N SER A 424 13.63 -13.56 -4.97
CA SER A 424 15.08 -13.41 -4.77
C SER A 424 15.48 -11.97 -5.03
N VAL A 425 16.12 -11.32 -4.06
CA VAL A 425 16.74 -10.00 -4.26
C VAL A 425 18.10 -10.21 -4.91
N THR A 426 18.29 -9.64 -6.09
CA THR A 426 19.50 -9.82 -6.90
C THR A 426 20.48 -8.65 -6.81
N SER A 427 19.99 -7.46 -6.44
CA SER A 427 20.83 -6.31 -6.12
C SER A 427 20.15 -5.33 -5.18
N VAL A 428 20.95 -4.61 -4.40
CA VAL A 428 20.53 -3.60 -3.45
C VAL A 428 21.32 -2.30 -3.64
N ASN A 429 20.72 -1.18 -3.24
CA ASN A 429 21.40 0.11 -3.19
C ASN A 429 22.29 0.24 -1.93
N THR A 430 22.95 1.39 -1.77
CA THR A 430 23.82 1.67 -0.60
C THR A 430 23.08 1.70 0.74
N LYS A 431 21.74 1.86 0.72
CA LYS A 431 20.87 1.79 1.91
C LYS A 431 20.31 0.40 2.16
N ARG A 432 20.72 -0.59 1.36
CA ARG A 432 20.22 -1.96 1.35
C ARG A 432 18.76 -2.12 0.89
N ASP A 433 18.16 -1.12 0.23
CA ASP A 433 16.88 -1.30 -0.43
C ASP A 433 17.05 -2.13 -1.70
N ALA A 434 16.14 -3.05 -1.97
CA ALA A 434 16.14 -3.85 -3.18
C ALA A 434 15.94 -2.97 -4.42
N ILE A 435 16.81 -3.11 -5.41
CA ILE A 435 16.73 -2.43 -6.71
C ILE A 435 16.48 -3.38 -7.86
N SER A 436 16.72 -4.65 -7.68
CA SER A 436 16.30 -5.70 -8.62
C SER A 436 15.99 -7.00 -7.89
N GLY A 437 15.11 -7.80 -8.47
CA GLY A 437 14.71 -9.09 -7.92
C GLY A 437 14.13 -10.02 -8.98
N GLU A 438 14.10 -11.30 -8.66
CA GLU A 438 13.56 -12.38 -9.49
C GLU A 438 12.44 -13.11 -8.78
N ILE A 439 11.54 -13.70 -9.58
CA ILE A 439 10.64 -14.75 -9.13
C ILE A 439 11.22 -16.08 -9.53
N ARG A 440 11.40 -16.94 -8.56
CA ARG A 440 11.96 -18.27 -8.72
C ARG A 440 10.94 -19.36 -8.40
N LEU A 441 11.10 -20.48 -9.04
CA LEU A 441 10.33 -21.69 -8.83
C LEU A 441 11.28 -22.86 -8.63
N ALA A 442 11.17 -23.51 -7.47
CA ALA A 442 11.83 -24.80 -7.22
C ALA A 442 10.80 -25.92 -7.33
N ILE A 443 11.13 -26.99 -8.06
CA ILE A 443 10.26 -28.14 -8.29
C ILE A 443 10.98 -29.41 -7.83
N ARG A 444 10.31 -30.21 -7.01
CA ARG A 444 10.80 -31.50 -6.57
C ARG A 444 9.81 -32.61 -6.91
N LYS A 445 10.31 -33.66 -7.56
CA LYS A 445 9.47 -34.78 -8.04
C LYS A 445 9.05 -35.74 -6.94
N LYS A 446 9.83 -35.83 -5.86
CA LYS A 446 9.56 -36.66 -4.70
C LYS A 446 9.88 -35.89 -3.43
N ALA A 447 9.17 -36.16 -2.35
CA ALA A 447 9.40 -35.51 -1.07
C ALA A 447 10.43 -36.27 -0.22
N ASP A 448 11.52 -36.75 -0.83
CA ASP A 448 12.54 -37.61 -0.25
C ASP A 448 13.95 -36.99 -0.31
N PHE A 449 14.04 -35.65 -0.21
CA PHE A 449 15.30 -34.91 -0.42
C PHE A 449 15.96 -35.16 -1.79
N SER A 450 15.19 -35.59 -2.80
CA SER A 450 15.67 -35.57 -4.18
C SER A 450 15.97 -34.13 -4.62
N ALA A 451 16.91 -34.00 -5.55
CA ALA A 451 17.35 -32.70 -6.04
C ALA A 451 16.19 -31.83 -6.54
N TRP A 452 16.27 -30.56 -6.25
CA TRP A 452 15.38 -29.54 -6.77
C TRP A 452 15.73 -29.19 -8.23
N GLU A 453 14.72 -28.95 -9.04
CA GLU A 453 14.84 -28.33 -10.37
C GLU A 453 14.44 -26.87 -10.24
N TYR A 454 15.31 -25.94 -10.67
CA TYR A 454 15.10 -24.50 -10.51
C TYR A 454 14.74 -23.83 -11.83
N GLN A 455 13.85 -22.86 -11.76
CA GLN A 455 13.43 -22.01 -12.88
C GLN A 455 13.29 -20.57 -12.41
N THR A 456 13.76 -19.62 -13.21
CA THR A 456 13.41 -18.20 -13.05
C THR A 456 12.17 -17.93 -13.87
N LEU A 457 11.07 -17.55 -13.21
CA LEU A 457 9.80 -17.22 -13.85
C LEU A 457 9.79 -15.79 -14.36
N ASP A 458 10.37 -14.87 -13.61
CA ASP A 458 10.46 -13.46 -13.96
C ASP A 458 11.79 -12.88 -13.46
N SER A 459 12.35 -11.92 -14.20
CA SER A 459 13.62 -11.29 -13.89
C SER A 459 13.61 -9.81 -14.26
N PRO A 460 14.57 -9.00 -13.77
CA PRO A 460 14.66 -7.59 -14.10
C PRO A 460 14.69 -7.34 -15.61
N ARG A 461 13.87 -6.40 -16.08
CA ARG A 461 13.81 -5.92 -17.46
C ARG A 461 13.20 -4.52 -17.49
N GLU A 462 13.10 -3.90 -18.66
CA GLU A 462 12.79 -2.49 -18.85
C GLU A 462 11.61 -1.95 -18.03
N ASN A 463 10.58 -2.70 -17.74
CA ASN A 463 9.42 -2.25 -16.98
C ASN A 463 9.19 -3.03 -15.68
N VAL A 464 10.19 -3.79 -15.22
CA VAL A 464 10.14 -4.60 -14.00
C VAL A 464 11.36 -4.33 -13.18
N ALA A 465 11.22 -3.51 -12.15
CA ALA A 465 12.34 -3.15 -11.30
C ALA A 465 12.65 -4.20 -10.25
N VAL A 466 11.69 -4.51 -9.40
CA VAL A 466 11.77 -5.58 -8.40
C VAL A 466 10.60 -6.50 -8.62
N ALA A 467 10.83 -7.71 -9.12
CA ALA A 467 9.85 -8.78 -9.11
C ALA A 467 9.83 -9.43 -7.71
N GLY A 468 8.64 -9.77 -7.19
CA GLY A 468 8.54 -10.56 -5.97
C GLY A 468 8.23 -9.80 -4.70
N TYR A 469 7.33 -8.87 -4.78
CA TYR A 469 6.86 -8.21 -3.56
C TYR A 469 5.83 -9.04 -2.76
N ASP A 470 5.12 -9.93 -3.40
CA ASP A 470 4.30 -11.02 -2.85
C ASP A 470 4.12 -12.08 -3.95
N VAL A 471 3.90 -13.33 -3.57
CA VAL A 471 3.79 -14.46 -4.50
C VAL A 471 2.67 -15.40 -4.07
N ASP A 472 2.01 -16.03 -5.05
CA ASP A 472 1.13 -17.16 -4.78
C ASP A 472 1.12 -18.17 -5.95
N ILE A 473 0.75 -19.41 -5.64
CA ILE A 473 0.72 -20.51 -6.60
C ILE A 473 -0.44 -21.46 -6.29
N THR A 474 -1.17 -21.87 -7.32
CA THR A 474 -2.30 -22.77 -7.16
C THR A 474 -2.44 -23.72 -8.35
N LYS A 475 -3.19 -24.79 -8.13
CA LYS A 475 -3.65 -25.68 -9.20
C LYS A 475 -4.96 -25.16 -9.78
N SER A 476 -5.02 -24.98 -11.10
CA SER A 476 -6.22 -24.60 -11.85
C SER A 476 -6.52 -25.68 -12.91
N GLY A 477 -7.44 -26.58 -12.60
CA GLY A 477 -7.72 -27.75 -13.43
C GLY A 477 -6.50 -28.69 -13.56
N LYS A 478 -5.95 -28.82 -14.78
CA LYS A 478 -4.73 -29.59 -15.05
C LYS A 478 -3.46 -28.72 -15.03
N GLN A 479 -3.61 -27.41 -14.97
CA GLN A 479 -2.53 -26.44 -15.03
C GLN A 479 -2.14 -25.95 -13.64
N ILE A 480 -0.95 -25.38 -13.54
CA ILE A 480 -0.47 -24.67 -12.34
C ILE A 480 -0.36 -23.20 -12.71
N LEU A 481 -0.96 -22.36 -11.92
CA LEU A 481 -0.97 -20.91 -12.07
C LEU A 481 -0.14 -20.31 -10.95
N ALA A 482 0.79 -19.43 -11.32
CA ALA A 482 1.59 -18.64 -10.41
C ALA A 482 1.28 -17.16 -10.60
N THR A 483 1.31 -16.38 -9.53
CA THR A 483 1.16 -14.92 -9.55
C THR A 483 2.20 -14.27 -8.64
N TRP A 484 2.55 -13.04 -8.97
CA TRP A 484 3.47 -12.23 -8.16
C TRP A 484 3.23 -10.74 -8.38
N MET A 485 3.76 -9.95 -7.48
CA MET A 485 3.78 -8.50 -7.59
C MET A 485 5.17 -7.97 -7.94
N THR A 486 5.19 -6.79 -8.54
CA THR A 486 6.41 -6.02 -8.78
C THR A 486 6.36 -4.72 -8.00
N ALA A 487 7.49 -4.28 -7.46
CA ALA A 487 7.59 -3.04 -6.71
C ALA A 487 8.15 -1.91 -7.59
N PRO A 488 7.68 -0.66 -7.42
CA PRO A 488 8.27 0.49 -8.11
C PRO A 488 9.68 0.79 -7.59
N THR A 489 10.51 1.35 -8.44
CA THR A 489 11.78 1.97 -8.06
C THR A 489 11.82 3.42 -8.52
N THR A 490 12.86 4.15 -8.12
CA THR A 490 13.07 5.53 -8.59
C THR A 490 13.22 5.64 -10.11
N SER A 491 13.77 4.61 -10.75
CA SER A 491 13.93 4.55 -12.22
C SER A 491 12.71 4.01 -12.95
N ILE A 492 11.85 3.24 -12.27
CA ILE A 492 10.61 2.67 -12.82
C ILE A 492 9.45 2.95 -11.84
N PRO A 493 8.89 4.16 -11.87
CA PRO A 493 7.87 4.57 -10.88
C PRO A 493 6.48 3.95 -11.09
N ASN A 494 6.21 3.36 -12.25
CA ASN A 494 4.90 2.78 -12.60
C ASN A 494 5.06 1.41 -13.26
N PRO A 495 5.54 0.38 -12.53
CA PRO A 495 5.62 -0.98 -13.07
C PRO A 495 4.23 -1.60 -13.22
N ASP A 496 4.14 -2.70 -13.98
CA ASP A 496 2.97 -3.57 -13.97
C ASP A 496 2.93 -4.33 -12.63
N TYR A 497 2.14 -3.88 -11.68
CA TYR A 497 2.19 -4.37 -10.30
C TYR A 497 1.82 -5.83 -10.12
N ILE A 498 0.87 -6.38 -10.89
CA ILE A 498 0.41 -7.75 -10.76
C ILE A 498 0.69 -8.51 -12.05
N ARG A 499 1.37 -9.65 -11.92
CA ARG A 499 1.70 -10.55 -13.01
C ARG A 499 1.31 -11.98 -12.67
N TRP A 500 1.02 -12.76 -13.68
CA TRP A 500 0.75 -14.19 -13.53
C TRP A 500 1.16 -14.97 -14.77
N GLN A 501 1.33 -16.26 -14.57
CA GLN A 501 1.69 -17.21 -15.62
C GLN A 501 1.03 -18.57 -15.34
N VAL A 502 0.49 -19.20 -16.36
CA VAL A 502 0.36 -20.65 -16.34
C VAL A 502 1.75 -21.21 -16.58
N LEU A 503 2.24 -22.08 -15.71
CA LEU A 503 3.62 -22.59 -15.83
C LEU A 503 3.89 -23.17 -17.22
N GLY A 504 4.97 -22.70 -17.86
CA GLY A 504 5.34 -23.01 -19.24
C GLY A 504 4.65 -22.15 -20.31
N GLY A 505 3.79 -21.19 -19.92
CA GLY A 505 3.17 -20.21 -20.80
C GLY A 505 3.84 -18.84 -20.74
N GLU A 506 3.20 -17.84 -21.35
CA GLU A 506 3.65 -16.44 -21.31
C GLU A 506 3.27 -15.76 -19.97
N ILE A 507 4.07 -14.76 -19.58
CA ILE A 507 3.74 -13.88 -18.47
C ILE A 507 2.70 -12.88 -18.93
N ILE A 508 1.61 -12.76 -18.18
CA ILE A 508 0.54 -11.80 -18.40
C ILE A 508 0.62 -10.74 -17.30
N ALA A 509 0.64 -9.47 -17.72
CA ALA A 509 0.58 -8.33 -16.81
C ALA A 509 -0.84 -7.79 -16.73
N SER A 510 -1.25 -7.35 -15.55
CA SER A 510 -2.54 -6.70 -15.36
C SER A 510 -2.57 -5.33 -16.05
N THR A 511 -3.70 -5.03 -16.71
CA THR A 511 -4.00 -3.66 -17.17
C THR A 511 -4.47 -2.74 -16.05
N LEU A 512 -4.74 -3.28 -14.88
CA LEU A 512 -5.10 -2.52 -13.68
C LEU A 512 -3.81 -1.96 -13.04
N SER A 513 -3.12 -1.12 -13.77
CA SER A 513 -1.76 -0.65 -13.52
C SER A 513 -1.58 0.30 -12.33
N LYS A 514 -2.56 0.45 -11.45
CA LYS A 514 -2.47 1.37 -10.30
C LYS A 514 -3.00 0.76 -9.01
N PHE A 515 -2.64 -0.47 -8.71
CA PHE A 515 -2.77 -1.01 -7.37
C PHE A 515 -1.55 -0.60 -6.54
N GLY A 516 -1.45 0.69 -6.28
CA GLY A 516 -0.26 1.32 -5.72
C GLY A 516 -0.20 1.23 -4.20
N ASN A 517 -0.32 0.03 -3.62
CA ASN A 517 0.05 -0.15 -2.23
C ASN A 517 1.04 -1.32 -2.11
N PRO A 518 2.28 -1.07 -1.70
CA PRO A 518 3.28 -2.12 -1.47
C PRO A 518 2.89 -3.11 -0.37
N ASN A 519 1.80 -2.89 0.36
CA ASN A 519 1.26 -3.82 1.36
C ASN A 519 0.08 -4.64 0.80
N ALA A 520 -0.07 -4.75 -0.52
CA ALA A 520 -1.09 -5.60 -1.12
C ALA A 520 -0.70 -7.08 -0.97
N TYR A 521 -1.66 -7.90 -0.59
CA TYR A 521 -1.52 -9.35 -0.46
C TYR A 521 -2.23 -10.04 -1.61
N LEU A 522 -1.60 -11.10 -2.13
CA LEU A 522 -2.15 -11.93 -3.20
C LEU A 522 -2.66 -13.24 -2.61
N ALA A 523 -3.84 -13.67 -3.05
CA ALA A 523 -4.33 -15.02 -2.78
C ALA A 523 -5.00 -15.61 -4.01
N LEU A 524 -4.50 -16.74 -4.50
CA LEU A 524 -5.02 -17.45 -5.66
C LEU A 524 -5.93 -18.61 -5.25
N ASN A 525 -7.04 -18.74 -5.97
CA ASN A 525 -7.85 -19.96 -5.95
C ASN A 525 -8.29 -20.33 -7.36
N GLU A 526 -7.68 -21.33 -7.95
CA GLU A 526 -7.77 -21.67 -9.36
C GLU A 526 -7.43 -20.49 -10.28
N ASN A 527 -8.41 -19.84 -10.89
CA ASN A 527 -8.23 -18.68 -11.76
C ASN A 527 -8.68 -17.36 -11.13
N LEU A 528 -9.13 -17.37 -9.90
CA LEU A 528 -9.53 -16.17 -9.19
C LEU A 528 -8.39 -15.69 -8.29
N LEU A 529 -7.99 -14.47 -8.52
CA LEU A 529 -6.97 -13.77 -7.74
C LEU A 529 -7.66 -12.73 -6.85
N LEU A 530 -7.46 -12.88 -5.56
CA LEU A 530 -7.82 -11.91 -4.54
C LEU A 530 -6.64 -10.96 -4.36
N VAL A 531 -6.91 -9.67 -4.36
CA VAL A 531 -5.88 -8.64 -4.26
C VAL A 531 -6.43 -7.37 -3.64
N ASN A 532 -5.62 -6.69 -2.87
CA ASN A 532 -5.95 -5.35 -2.42
C ASN A 532 -5.83 -4.36 -3.59
N CYS A 533 -6.91 -3.64 -3.86
CA CYS A 533 -6.97 -2.61 -4.88
C CYS A 533 -7.39 -1.27 -4.23
N GLU A 534 -6.42 -0.46 -3.87
CA GLU A 534 -6.60 0.79 -3.14
C GLU A 534 -7.29 0.55 -1.78
N LEU A 535 -8.48 1.11 -1.56
CA LEU A 535 -9.29 0.93 -0.35
C LEU A 535 -10.30 -0.22 -0.48
N ARG A 536 -9.93 -1.31 -1.17
CA ARG A 536 -10.84 -2.42 -1.48
C ARG A 536 -10.13 -3.75 -1.54
N LEU A 537 -10.88 -4.78 -1.29
CA LEU A 537 -10.54 -6.13 -1.64
C LEU A 537 -11.20 -6.47 -2.99
N CYS A 538 -10.40 -6.86 -3.97
CA CYS A 538 -10.83 -7.10 -5.34
C CYS A 538 -10.62 -8.55 -5.74
N VAL A 539 -11.47 -9.03 -6.64
CA VAL A 539 -11.31 -10.33 -7.31
C VAL A 539 -11.08 -10.11 -8.80
N MET A 540 -9.99 -10.65 -9.29
CA MET A 540 -9.66 -10.69 -10.72
C MET A 540 -9.83 -12.11 -11.25
N ASP A 541 -10.38 -12.25 -12.47
CA ASP A 541 -10.34 -13.53 -13.20
C ASP A 541 -9.15 -13.51 -14.17
N THR A 542 -8.16 -14.33 -13.89
CA THR A 542 -6.91 -14.43 -14.66
C THR A 542 -7.09 -15.10 -16.03
N LYS A 543 -8.22 -15.77 -16.30
CA LYS A 543 -8.56 -16.35 -17.61
C LYS A 543 -9.10 -15.30 -18.58
N LEU A 544 -9.65 -14.21 -18.07
CA LEU A 544 -10.14 -13.11 -18.90
C LEU A 544 -8.95 -12.25 -19.36
N ALA A 545 -9.05 -11.72 -20.58
CA ALA A 545 -7.96 -10.97 -21.19
C ALA A 545 -7.41 -9.89 -20.25
N LYS A 546 -6.10 -9.94 -19.98
CA LYS A 546 -5.37 -9.03 -19.09
C LYS A 546 -5.91 -8.94 -17.65
N GLY A 547 -6.57 -9.99 -17.16
CA GLY A 547 -7.13 -10.05 -15.81
C GLY A 547 -8.27 -9.07 -15.59
N LYS A 548 -9.48 -9.50 -15.88
CA LYS A 548 -10.66 -8.65 -15.67
C LYS A 548 -11.08 -8.67 -14.20
N LEU A 549 -11.33 -7.49 -13.65
CA LEU A 549 -11.96 -7.34 -12.34
C LEU A 549 -13.41 -7.86 -12.41
N VAL A 550 -13.75 -8.84 -11.56
CA VAL A 550 -15.10 -9.46 -11.54
C VAL A 550 -15.93 -9.05 -10.34
N SER A 551 -15.30 -8.70 -9.24
CA SER A 551 -16.00 -8.17 -8.06
C SER A 551 -15.04 -7.42 -7.13
N SER A 552 -15.61 -6.60 -6.23
CA SER A 552 -14.83 -5.94 -5.17
C SER A 552 -15.66 -5.73 -3.91
N TRP A 553 -14.99 -5.60 -2.78
CA TRP A 553 -15.57 -5.26 -1.50
C TRP A 553 -14.84 -4.04 -0.91
N GLN A 554 -15.59 -3.06 -0.40
CA GLN A 554 -15.01 -1.82 0.09
C GLN A 554 -14.36 -2.03 1.47
N SER A 555 -13.13 -1.55 1.61
CA SER A 555 -12.38 -1.53 2.87
C SER A 555 -11.71 -0.17 3.06
N THR A 556 -11.45 0.19 4.31
CA THR A 556 -10.75 1.41 4.68
C THR A 556 -9.23 1.24 4.78
N ASP A 557 -8.73 0.01 4.85
CA ASP A 557 -7.31 -0.30 5.05
C ASP A 557 -6.85 -1.50 4.21
N PRO A 558 -5.54 -1.63 3.94
CA PRO A 558 -4.96 -2.85 3.38
C PRO A 558 -5.30 -4.05 4.27
N ILE A 559 -5.83 -5.11 3.67
CA ILE A 559 -6.39 -6.23 4.40
C ILE A 559 -5.63 -7.49 4.06
N MET A 560 -5.17 -8.18 5.11
CA MET A 560 -4.76 -9.57 4.98
C MET A 560 -5.98 -10.40 4.58
N SER A 561 -5.87 -11.14 3.49
CA SER A 561 -6.97 -11.94 2.97
C SER A 561 -6.49 -13.25 2.36
N ASP A 562 -7.35 -14.24 2.37
CA ASP A 562 -7.13 -15.55 1.77
C ASP A 562 -8.44 -16.15 1.27
N TRP A 563 -8.37 -17.19 0.44
CA TRP A 563 -9.53 -17.92 -0.03
C TRP A 563 -9.84 -19.13 0.83
N ILE A 564 -11.11 -19.39 1.09
CA ILE A 564 -11.54 -20.66 1.67
C ILE A 564 -12.66 -21.31 0.86
N GLN A 565 -12.52 -22.60 0.61
CA GLN A 565 -13.58 -23.42 0.06
C GLN A 565 -14.51 -23.88 1.19
N TRP A 566 -15.77 -23.46 1.17
CA TRP A 566 -16.76 -23.85 2.16
C TRP A 566 -18.06 -24.31 1.50
N LYS A 567 -18.44 -25.56 1.76
CA LYS A 567 -19.52 -26.24 1.03
C LYS A 567 -19.17 -26.27 -0.45
N ARG A 568 -20.04 -25.75 -1.31
CA ARG A 568 -19.79 -25.63 -2.76
C ARG A 568 -19.40 -24.23 -3.21
N ASN A 569 -19.15 -23.34 -2.25
CA ASN A 569 -18.84 -21.95 -2.52
C ASN A 569 -17.42 -21.59 -2.12
N ARG A 570 -16.88 -20.57 -2.74
CA ARG A 570 -15.65 -19.91 -2.36
C ARG A 570 -15.98 -18.65 -1.58
N TYR A 571 -15.22 -18.39 -0.55
CA TYR A 571 -15.33 -17.18 0.26
C TYR A 571 -13.95 -16.55 0.37
N ALA A 572 -13.88 -15.23 0.24
CA ALA A 572 -12.71 -14.50 0.68
C ALA A 572 -12.79 -14.34 2.21
N VAL A 573 -11.72 -14.63 2.91
CA VAL A 573 -11.60 -14.41 4.36
C VAL A 573 -10.72 -13.20 4.57
N ALA A 574 -11.14 -12.28 5.41
CA ALA A 574 -10.40 -11.05 5.66
C ALA A 574 -10.56 -10.55 7.10
N GLY A 575 -9.51 -9.91 7.63
CA GLY A 575 -9.57 -9.14 8.86
C GLY A 575 -9.97 -7.70 8.57
N ILE A 576 -11.11 -7.24 9.12
CA ILE A 576 -11.70 -5.96 8.72
C ILE A 576 -12.36 -5.29 9.92
N ASN A 577 -11.96 -4.04 10.21
CA ASN A 577 -12.57 -3.22 11.26
C ASN A 577 -12.68 -3.96 12.61
N GLY A 578 -11.61 -4.58 13.06
CA GLY A 578 -11.56 -5.32 14.31
C GLY A 578 -12.29 -6.67 14.30
N ARG A 579 -12.68 -7.19 13.12
CA ARG A 579 -13.42 -8.44 12.95
C ARG A 579 -12.79 -9.33 11.89
N LEU A 580 -12.84 -10.63 12.10
CA LEU A 580 -12.55 -11.62 11.07
C LEU A 580 -13.85 -12.01 10.37
N VAL A 581 -13.90 -11.88 9.05
CA VAL A 581 -15.11 -12.10 8.25
C VAL A 581 -14.88 -13.02 7.06
N ALA A 582 -15.93 -13.71 6.62
CA ALA A 582 -15.99 -14.39 5.33
C ALA A 582 -16.92 -13.61 4.39
N LEU A 583 -16.46 -13.35 3.19
CA LEU A 583 -17.11 -12.56 2.16
C LEU A 583 -17.49 -13.45 0.98
N LYS A 584 -18.74 -13.35 0.49
CA LYS A 584 -19.26 -14.14 -0.65
C LYS A 584 -19.85 -13.25 -1.73
#